data_fffccda2842ed90cf1a00cda587c13a8
#
_entry.id   fffccda2842ed90cf1a00cda587c13a8
#
_cell.length_a   1.000
_cell.length_b   1.000
_cell.length_c   1.000
_cell.angle_alpha   90.00
_cell.angle_beta   90.00
_cell.angle_gamma   90.00
#
_symmetry.space_group_name_H-M   'P 1'
#
loop_
_entity.id
_entity.type
_entity.pdbx_description
1 polymer ?
#
loop_
_entity_poly.entity_id
_entity_poly.type
_entity_poly.pdbx_seq_one_letter_code
_entity_poly.pdbx_strand_id
1 'polypeptide(L)'
;MRSSITRHVTSDTPRILIVDGSRVARKLIEQVLVKDVPGVTVISCETAAEAKAAVQEGVVDLVTTALRLPDMDGLDLAHHIREHAPQAYIPIIVVSGDAQERLVNRSFGDDVTDYFDKGLGFSALSAFIQGYVRPESETGGEVLYVEDSRVVAVATRRMMEKHGLTVTHVISVEDALA
;
A
#
# COMPACT_ATOMS: atom_id res chain seq x y z
N MET A 1 6.98 0.63 -24.61
CA MET A 1 7.76 1.08 -23.44
C MET A 1 6.79 1.59 -22.39
N ARG A 2 6.51 0.78 -21.39
CA ARG A 2 5.64 1.22 -20.26
C ARG A 2 6.55 1.73 -19.17
N SER A 3 6.57 3.04 -19.02
CA SER A 3 7.19 3.71 -17.87
C SER A 3 6.42 3.30 -16.63
N SER A 4 6.95 2.36 -15.86
CA SER A 4 6.46 2.07 -14.51
C SER A 4 6.96 3.16 -13.57
N ILE A 5 6.32 4.31 -13.64
CA ILE A 5 6.47 5.30 -12.58
C ILE A 5 5.64 4.77 -11.42
N THR A 6 6.30 4.38 -10.36
CA THR A 6 5.67 4.16 -9.06
C THR A 6 4.91 5.43 -8.70
N ARG A 7 3.64 5.50 -9.03
CA ARG A 7 2.77 6.55 -8.51
C ARG A 7 2.53 6.20 -7.05
N HIS A 8 3.31 6.76 -6.17
CA HIS A 8 2.75 7.06 -4.86
C HIS A 8 1.48 7.85 -5.12
N VAL A 9 0.41 7.41 -4.47
CA VAL A 9 -0.90 7.97 -4.70
C VAL A 9 -0.89 9.44 -4.32
N THR A 10 -0.65 10.29 -5.29
CA THR A 10 -0.83 11.74 -5.20
C THR A 10 -2.18 12.13 -5.78
N SER A 11 -3.18 11.26 -5.59
CA SER A 11 -4.55 11.59 -5.98
C SER A 11 -5.13 12.52 -4.93
N ASP A 12 -5.61 13.69 -5.34
CA ASP A 12 -6.39 14.58 -4.47
C ASP A 12 -7.70 13.90 -4.00
N THR A 13 -8.09 12.83 -4.67
CA THR A 13 -9.29 12.03 -4.38
C THR A 13 -8.94 10.54 -4.36
N PRO A 14 -8.25 10.05 -3.31
CA PRO A 14 -7.82 8.66 -3.24
C PRO A 14 -9.02 7.70 -3.21
N ARG A 15 -8.93 6.61 -3.97
CA ARG A 15 -9.92 5.54 -4.01
C ARG A 15 -9.40 4.35 -3.22
N ILE A 16 -10.03 4.07 -2.10
CA ILE A 16 -9.64 3.02 -1.16
C ILE A 16 -10.66 1.89 -1.20
N LEU A 17 -10.19 0.68 -1.47
CA LEU A 17 -10.98 -0.53 -1.44
C LEU A 17 -10.88 -1.17 -0.05
N ILE A 18 -12.02 -1.39 0.59
CA ILE A 18 -12.13 -2.10 1.87
C ILE A 18 -12.78 -3.45 1.62
N VAL A 19 -12.09 -4.54 1.99
CA VAL A 19 -12.61 -5.92 1.85
C VAL A 19 -12.65 -6.58 3.21
N ASP A 20 -13.83 -6.80 3.76
CA ASP A 20 -14.03 -7.45 5.06
C ASP A 20 -15.43 -8.07 5.11
N GLY A 21 -15.56 -9.32 5.54
CA GLY A 21 -16.85 -9.99 5.70
C GLY A 21 -17.77 -9.36 6.75
N SER A 22 -17.20 -8.59 7.69
CA SER A 22 -17.97 -7.90 8.73
C SER A 22 -18.49 -6.56 8.26
N ARG A 23 -19.80 -6.43 8.11
CA ARG A 23 -20.45 -5.15 7.78
C ARG A 23 -20.13 -4.05 8.80
N VAL A 24 -20.01 -4.41 10.08
CA VAL A 24 -19.68 -3.44 11.12
C VAL A 24 -18.25 -2.94 10.96
N ALA A 25 -17.29 -3.83 10.71
CA ALA A 25 -15.90 -3.45 10.47
C ALA A 25 -15.78 -2.52 9.25
N ARG A 26 -16.40 -2.90 8.11
CA ARG A 26 -16.40 -2.06 6.90
C ARG A 26 -16.93 -0.67 7.18
N LYS A 27 -18.06 -0.57 7.90
CA LYS A 27 -18.68 0.74 8.19
C LYS A 27 -17.82 1.60 9.11
N LEU A 28 -17.16 1.01 10.10
CA LEU A 28 -16.26 1.75 11.00
C LEU A 28 -15.00 2.22 10.27
N ILE A 29 -14.41 1.39 9.43
CA ILE A 29 -13.25 1.78 8.60
C ILE A 29 -13.65 2.91 7.64
N GLU A 30 -14.78 2.78 6.95
CA GLU A 30 -15.29 3.83 6.07
C GLU A 30 -15.49 5.16 6.80
N GLN A 31 -16.10 5.14 7.98
CA GLN A 31 -16.34 6.36 8.77
C GLN A 31 -15.04 7.08 9.14
N VAL A 32 -14.02 6.36 9.60
CA VAL A 32 -12.75 6.98 9.97
C VAL A 32 -12.00 7.49 8.74
N LEU A 33 -12.05 6.78 7.62
CA LEU A 33 -11.41 7.22 6.37
C LEU A 33 -12.08 8.48 5.79
N VAL A 34 -13.41 8.51 5.74
CA VAL A 34 -14.15 9.68 5.24
C VAL A 34 -13.90 10.91 6.12
N LYS A 35 -13.77 10.71 7.44
CA LYS A 35 -13.46 11.79 8.38
C LYS A 35 -12.03 12.32 8.21
N ASP A 36 -11.05 11.42 8.09
CA ASP A 36 -9.64 11.76 8.25
C ASP A 36 -8.90 11.94 6.92
N VAL A 37 -9.43 11.41 5.81
CA VAL A 37 -8.85 11.51 4.47
C VAL A 37 -9.75 12.37 3.56
N PRO A 38 -9.49 13.67 3.44
CA PRO A 38 -10.31 14.55 2.61
C PRO A 38 -10.37 14.07 1.15
N GLY A 39 -11.57 14.06 0.57
CA GLY A 39 -11.78 13.66 -0.83
C GLY A 39 -11.70 12.16 -1.10
N VAL A 40 -11.58 11.32 -0.06
CA VAL A 40 -11.54 9.87 -0.25
C VAL A 40 -12.84 9.32 -0.86
N THR A 41 -12.70 8.40 -1.80
CA THR A 41 -13.78 7.54 -2.26
C THR A 41 -13.53 6.14 -1.69
N VAL A 42 -14.46 5.65 -0.89
CA VAL A 42 -14.39 4.31 -0.30
C VAL A 42 -15.25 3.34 -1.11
N ILE A 43 -14.64 2.23 -1.53
CA ILE A 43 -15.32 1.11 -2.17
C ILE A 43 -15.36 -0.02 -1.14
N SER A 44 -16.56 -0.40 -0.71
CA SER A 44 -16.76 -1.38 0.37
C SER A 44 -17.23 -2.71 -0.20
N CYS A 45 -16.43 -3.76 -0.03
CA CYS A 45 -16.69 -5.12 -0.51
C CYS A 45 -16.79 -6.11 0.65
N GLU A 46 -17.77 -7.00 0.59
CA GLU A 46 -17.95 -8.07 1.57
C GLU A 46 -17.11 -9.29 1.21
N THR A 47 -16.93 -9.54 -0.07
CA THR A 47 -16.33 -10.74 -0.61
C THR A 47 -15.12 -10.42 -1.50
N ALA A 48 -14.25 -11.40 -1.68
CA ALA A 48 -13.16 -11.31 -2.64
C ALA A 48 -13.65 -11.19 -4.08
N ALA A 49 -14.79 -11.81 -4.41
CA ALA A 49 -15.40 -11.70 -5.73
C ALA A 49 -15.78 -10.26 -6.07
N GLU A 50 -16.41 -9.55 -5.13
CA GLU A 50 -16.72 -8.12 -5.28
C GLU A 50 -15.44 -7.28 -5.42
N ALA A 51 -14.41 -7.56 -4.61
CA ALA A 51 -13.14 -6.86 -4.66
C ALA A 51 -12.43 -7.02 -6.01
N LYS A 52 -12.42 -8.25 -6.56
CA LYS A 52 -11.85 -8.54 -7.89
C LYS A 52 -12.55 -7.73 -8.98
N ALA A 53 -13.88 -7.67 -8.94
CA ALA A 53 -14.66 -6.87 -9.89
C ALA A 53 -14.30 -5.37 -9.77
N ALA A 54 -14.28 -4.84 -8.54
CA ALA A 54 -13.96 -3.43 -8.30
C ALA A 54 -12.56 -3.02 -8.80
N VAL A 55 -11.57 -3.88 -8.65
CA VAL A 55 -10.20 -3.63 -9.14
C VAL A 55 -10.13 -3.64 -10.67
N GLN A 56 -10.98 -4.40 -11.34
CA GLN A 56 -11.06 -4.43 -12.81
C GLN A 56 -11.83 -3.24 -13.39
N GLU A 57 -12.82 -2.72 -12.67
CA GLU A 57 -13.68 -1.63 -13.12
C GLU A 57 -13.00 -0.25 -13.09
N GLY A 58 -11.96 -0.07 -12.29
CA GLY A 58 -11.32 1.22 -12.19
C GLY A 58 -10.06 1.28 -11.36
N VAL A 59 -9.48 2.48 -11.31
CA VAL A 59 -8.27 2.76 -10.51
C VAL A 59 -8.59 2.63 -9.03
N VAL A 60 -7.79 1.85 -8.32
CA VAL A 60 -7.80 1.72 -6.86
C VAL A 60 -6.42 2.13 -6.35
N ASP A 61 -6.38 3.03 -5.40
CA ASP A 61 -5.14 3.60 -4.89
C ASP A 61 -4.56 2.82 -3.71
N LEU A 62 -5.43 2.12 -2.97
CA LEU A 62 -5.04 1.27 -1.84
C LEU A 62 -6.12 0.22 -1.58
N VAL A 63 -5.70 -0.96 -1.18
CA VAL A 63 -6.59 -2.05 -0.76
C VAL A 63 -6.34 -2.37 0.71
N THR A 64 -7.39 -2.45 1.51
CA THR A 64 -7.36 -3.13 2.80
C THR A 64 -8.16 -4.42 2.69
N THR A 65 -7.65 -5.52 3.21
CA THR A 65 -8.36 -6.80 3.23
C THR A 65 -8.30 -7.46 4.59
N ALA A 66 -9.40 -8.04 5.02
CA ALA A 66 -9.36 -8.97 6.15
C ALA A 66 -8.59 -10.22 5.74
N LEU A 67 -7.97 -10.89 6.72
CA LEU A 67 -7.25 -12.13 6.48
C LEU A 67 -8.19 -13.27 6.03
N ARG A 68 -9.39 -13.30 6.60
CA ARG A 68 -10.42 -14.29 6.26
C ARG A 68 -11.64 -13.59 5.67
N LEU A 69 -11.96 -13.93 4.44
CA LEU A 69 -13.17 -13.47 3.75
C LEU A 69 -14.17 -14.64 3.64
N PRO A 70 -15.44 -14.36 3.37
CA PRO A 70 -16.45 -15.40 3.25
C PRO A 70 -16.18 -16.43 2.14
N ASP A 71 -15.52 -16.00 1.08
CA ASP A 71 -15.29 -16.76 -0.16
C ASP A 71 -13.81 -17.06 -0.45
N MET A 72 -12.87 -16.45 0.28
CA MET A 72 -11.44 -16.61 -0.01
C MET A 72 -10.58 -16.18 1.19
N ASP A 73 -9.33 -16.65 1.25
CA ASP A 73 -8.31 -16.07 2.15
C ASP A 73 -7.84 -14.71 1.60
N GLY A 74 -7.61 -13.74 2.50
CA GLY A 74 -7.18 -12.40 2.10
C GLY A 74 -5.80 -12.37 1.44
N LEU A 75 -4.92 -13.33 1.72
CA LEU A 75 -3.62 -13.47 1.06
C LEU A 75 -3.79 -13.96 -0.39
N ASP A 76 -4.72 -14.89 -0.62
CA ASP A 76 -5.04 -15.35 -1.96
C ASP A 76 -5.68 -14.24 -2.81
N LEU A 77 -6.47 -13.37 -2.17
CA LEU A 77 -6.98 -12.16 -2.82
C LEU A 77 -5.84 -11.21 -3.19
N ALA A 78 -4.88 -10.99 -2.29
CA ALA A 78 -3.72 -10.15 -2.56
C ALA A 78 -2.91 -10.68 -3.75
N HIS A 79 -2.64 -11.98 -3.78
CA HIS A 79 -1.98 -12.65 -4.89
C HIS A 79 -2.73 -12.42 -6.21
N HIS A 80 -4.04 -12.67 -6.21
CA HIS A 80 -4.87 -12.44 -7.39
C HIS A 80 -4.81 -11.00 -7.90
N ILE A 81 -4.85 -10.01 -6.98
CA ILE A 81 -4.75 -8.60 -7.35
C ILE A 81 -3.40 -8.30 -7.99
N ARG A 82 -2.29 -8.85 -7.46
CA ARG A 82 -0.97 -8.67 -8.05
C ARG A 82 -0.85 -9.18 -9.47
N GLU A 83 -1.47 -10.34 -9.73
CA GLU A 83 -1.40 -10.97 -11.06
C GLU A 83 -2.32 -10.31 -12.09
N HIS A 84 -3.47 -9.80 -11.69
CA HIS A 84 -4.56 -9.46 -12.61
C HIS A 84 -4.96 -7.99 -12.58
N ALA A 85 -4.55 -7.21 -11.59
CA ALA A 85 -4.89 -5.79 -11.55
C ALA A 85 -4.16 -5.01 -12.64
N PRO A 86 -4.84 -4.01 -13.25
CA PRO A 86 -4.18 -3.10 -14.20
C PRO A 86 -3.01 -2.32 -13.58
N GLN A 87 -2.98 -2.23 -12.27
CA GLN A 87 -1.99 -1.52 -11.47
C GLN A 87 -1.18 -2.52 -10.63
N ALA A 88 0.03 -2.85 -11.08
CA ALA A 88 0.88 -3.87 -10.44
C ALA A 88 1.33 -3.55 -9.00
N TYR A 89 1.26 -2.29 -8.58
CA TYR A 89 1.85 -1.82 -7.31
C TYR A 89 0.86 -1.11 -6.38
N ILE A 90 -0.39 -1.55 -6.38
CA ILE A 90 -1.37 -1.05 -5.40
C ILE A 90 -0.91 -1.47 -4.00
N PRO A 91 -0.79 -0.57 -3.01
CA PRO A 91 -0.59 -0.97 -1.63
C PRO A 91 -1.73 -1.88 -1.17
N ILE A 92 -1.39 -3.06 -0.67
CA ILE A 92 -2.33 -4.02 -0.11
C ILE A 92 -2.00 -4.22 1.36
N ILE A 93 -2.92 -3.84 2.24
CA ILE A 93 -2.78 -3.91 3.68
C ILE A 93 -3.72 -4.98 4.21
N VAL A 94 -3.19 -5.98 4.88
CA VAL A 94 -4.01 -6.96 5.60
C VAL A 94 -4.36 -6.41 6.97
N VAL A 95 -5.65 -6.33 7.28
CA VAL A 95 -6.19 -5.82 8.56
C VAL A 95 -6.81 -6.98 9.32
N SER A 96 -6.16 -7.46 10.38
CA SER A 96 -6.59 -8.65 11.12
C SER A 96 -6.23 -8.58 12.59
N GLY A 97 -7.06 -9.20 13.45
CA GLY A 97 -6.72 -9.43 14.85
C GLY A 97 -5.66 -10.53 15.04
N ASP A 98 -5.48 -11.38 14.04
CA ASP A 98 -4.52 -12.50 14.05
C ASP A 98 -3.20 -12.14 13.34
N ALA A 99 -2.98 -10.85 13.05
CA ALA A 99 -1.81 -10.39 12.30
C ALA A 99 -0.48 -10.77 12.97
N GLN A 100 -0.43 -10.72 14.30
CA GLN A 100 0.80 -11.04 15.04
C GLN A 100 1.21 -12.50 14.92
N GLU A 101 0.29 -13.44 14.89
CA GLU A 101 0.61 -14.86 14.79
C GLU A 101 1.26 -15.19 13.44
N ARG A 102 0.79 -14.57 12.38
CA ARG A 102 1.37 -14.74 11.05
C ARG A 102 2.64 -13.91 10.81
N LEU A 103 2.78 -12.75 11.46
CA LEU A 103 4.03 -11.99 11.49
C LEU A 103 5.18 -12.82 12.07
N VAL A 104 4.92 -13.54 13.16
CA VAL A 104 5.91 -14.44 13.79
C VAL A 104 6.28 -15.61 12.87
N ASN A 105 5.32 -16.11 12.10
CA ASN A 105 5.53 -17.29 11.24
C ASN A 105 6.10 -16.96 9.85
N ARG A 106 6.38 -15.68 9.54
CA ARG A 106 6.90 -15.20 8.24
C ARG A 106 6.14 -15.76 7.02
N SER A 107 4.84 -15.99 7.18
CA SER A 107 3.96 -16.54 6.13
C SER A 107 3.45 -15.46 5.16
N PHE A 108 4.16 -14.32 5.07
CA PHE A 108 3.77 -13.21 4.22
C PHE A 108 4.39 -13.41 2.85
N GLY A 109 3.54 -13.65 1.87
CA GLY A 109 3.96 -13.60 0.47
C GLY A 109 4.35 -12.18 0.07
N ASP A 110 5.15 -12.05 -0.96
CA ASP A 110 5.59 -10.76 -1.56
C ASP A 110 4.41 -9.90 -2.08
N ASP A 111 3.18 -10.43 -2.02
CA ASP A 111 1.99 -9.81 -2.56
C ASP A 111 1.37 -8.75 -1.65
N VAL A 112 1.62 -8.85 -0.33
CA VAL A 112 1.10 -7.94 0.69
C VAL A 112 2.13 -6.85 0.99
N THR A 113 1.67 -5.59 0.96
CA THR A 113 2.55 -4.45 1.25
C THR A 113 2.79 -4.33 2.74
N ASP A 114 1.75 -4.46 3.56
CA ASP A 114 1.85 -4.29 5.01
C ASP A 114 0.70 -4.98 5.76
N TYR A 115 0.83 -5.02 7.09
CA TYR A 115 -0.14 -5.57 8.02
C TYR A 115 -0.54 -4.57 9.07
N PHE A 116 -1.82 -4.62 9.44
CA PHE A 116 -2.34 -3.80 10.53
C PHE A 116 -3.12 -4.66 11.52
N ASP A 117 -2.81 -4.51 12.81
CA ASP A 117 -3.53 -5.19 13.89
C ASP A 117 -4.82 -4.42 14.22
N LYS A 118 -5.97 -5.08 14.04
CA LYS A 118 -7.29 -4.54 14.43
C LYS A 118 -7.37 -4.13 15.89
N GLY A 119 -6.59 -4.75 16.76
CA GLY A 119 -6.53 -4.43 18.19
C GLY A 119 -6.07 -3.00 18.48
N LEU A 120 -5.36 -2.36 17.56
CA LEU A 120 -4.94 -0.96 17.67
C LEU A 120 -6.07 0.05 17.42
N GLY A 121 -7.20 -0.41 16.90
CA GLY A 121 -8.39 0.41 16.65
C GLY A 121 -8.41 1.09 15.27
N PHE A 122 -9.59 1.47 14.83
CA PHE A 122 -9.80 1.99 13.47
C PHE A 122 -9.26 3.42 13.26
N SER A 123 -9.14 4.22 14.32
CA SER A 123 -8.49 5.54 14.20
C SER A 123 -6.99 5.40 13.92
N ALA A 124 -6.33 4.41 14.53
CA ALA A 124 -4.93 4.11 14.23
C ALA A 124 -4.78 3.54 12.81
N LEU A 125 -5.74 2.74 12.34
CA LEU A 125 -5.78 2.27 10.95
C LEU A 125 -5.89 3.44 9.96
N SER A 126 -6.74 4.43 10.24
CA SER A 126 -6.87 5.61 9.39
C SER A 126 -5.55 6.37 9.28
N ALA A 127 -4.86 6.64 10.40
CA ALA A 127 -3.55 7.29 10.39
C ALA A 127 -2.50 6.47 9.62
N PHE A 128 -2.53 5.15 9.76
CA PHE A 128 -1.65 4.24 9.03
C PHE A 128 -1.89 4.31 7.51
N ILE A 129 -3.15 4.31 7.09
CA ILE A 129 -3.53 4.43 5.67
C ILE A 129 -3.13 5.81 5.11
N GLN A 130 -3.26 6.88 5.89
CA GLN A 130 -2.83 8.22 5.47
C GLN A 130 -1.35 8.26 5.09
N GLY A 131 -0.49 7.53 5.80
CA GLY A 131 0.93 7.40 5.48
C GLY A 131 1.18 6.82 4.07
N TYR A 132 0.24 6.05 3.52
CA TYR A 132 0.32 5.50 2.16
C TYR A 132 -0.29 6.40 1.09
N VAL A 133 -1.46 7.00 1.37
CA VAL A 133 -2.22 7.77 0.37
C VAL A 133 -1.86 9.25 0.35
N ARG A 134 -1.33 9.76 1.45
CA ARG A 134 -0.82 11.12 1.61
C ARG A 134 0.40 11.07 2.51
N PRO A 135 1.52 10.52 2.04
CA PRO A 135 2.76 10.63 2.80
C PRO A 135 2.97 12.12 3.06
N GLU A 136 3.01 12.50 4.33
CA GLU A 136 3.46 13.83 4.67
C GLU A 136 4.81 14.00 3.97
N SER A 137 4.92 15.03 3.15
CA SER A 137 6.20 15.39 2.57
C SER A 137 7.06 15.91 3.72
N GLU A 138 7.63 15.00 4.50
CA GLU A 138 8.81 15.34 5.26
C GLU A 138 9.86 15.72 4.22
N THR A 139 9.96 17.01 3.97
CA THR A 139 11.03 17.59 3.21
C THR A 139 12.31 17.25 3.96
N GLY A 140 13.05 16.25 3.48
CA GLY A 140 14.36 15.94 4.04
C GLY A 140 14.62 14.50 4.42
N GLY A 141 14.00 13.50 3.80
CA GLY A 141 14.42 12.11 3.95
C GLY A 141 15.80 11.87 3.34
N GLU A 142 16.68 11.13 4.02
CA GLU A 142 17.94 10.65 3.48
C GLU A 142 17.77 9.27 2.86
N VAL A 143 18.28 9.11 1.64
CA VAL A 143 18.22 7.84 0.90
C VAL A 143 19.63 7.40 0.54
N LEU A 144 20.01 6.22 0.97
CA LEU A 144 21.19 5.52 0.46
C LEU A 144 20.77 4.75 -0.80
N TYR A 145 21.33 5.14 -1.94
CA TYR A 145 21.00 4.59 -3.23
C TYR A 145 22.18 3.84 -3.83
N VAL A 146 22.03 2.54 -4.06
CA VAL A 146 23.08 1.68 -4.62
C VAL A 146 22.76 1.39 -6.08
N GLU A 147 23.59 1.84 -7.01
CA GLU A 147 23.40 1.65 -8.45
C GLU A 147 24.75 1.78 -9.18
N ASP A 148 25.13 0.76 -9.93
CA ASP A 148 26.39 0.72 -10.67
C ASP A 148 26.32 1.44 -12.03
N SER A 149 25.12 1.57 -12.58
CA SER A 149 24.90 2.31 -13.83
C SER A 149 24.85 3.81 -13.60
N ARG A 150 25.87 4.54 -14.03
CA ARG A 150 25.93 6.00 -13.91
C ARG A 150 24.74 6.72 -14.55
N VAL A 151 24.25 6.23 -15.66
CA VAL A 151 23.13 6.84 -16.39
C VAL A 151 21.84 6.69 -15.59
N VAL A 152 21.57 5.49 -15.08
CA VAL A 152 20.42 5.21 -14.21
C VAL A 152 20.52 5.99 -12.93
N ALA A 153 21.69 6.00 -12.29
CA ALA A 153 21.92 6.72 -11.04
C ALA A 153 21.61 8.21 -11.15
N VAL A 154 22.09 8.88 -12.20
CA VAL A 154 21.83 10.32 -12.41
C VAL A 154 20.35 10.61 -12.59
N ALA A 155 19.65 9.81 -13.37
CA ALA A 155 18.22 10.00 -13.63
C ALA A 155 17.38 9.78 -12.36
N THR A 156 17.66 8.69 -11.66
CA THR A 156 16.94 8.32 -10.43
C THR A 156 17.21 9.30 -9.28
N ARG A 157 18.47 9.68 -9.10
CA ARG A 157 18.87 10.68 -8.10
C ARG A 157 18.14 12.00 -8.32
N ARG A 158 18.12 12.53 -9.54
CA ARG A 158 17.41 13.78 -9.86
C ARG A 158 15.92 13.69 -9.56
N MET A 159 15.33 12.52 -9.80
CA MET A 159 13.92 12.30 -9.49
C MET A 159 13.66 12.34 -7.98
N MET A 160 14.50 11.67 -7.19
CA MET A 160 14.40 11.66 -5.73
C MET A 160 14.63 13.07 -5.14
N GLU A 161 15.67 13.78 -5.60
CA GLU A 161 15.98 15.14 -5.17
C GLU A 161 14.85 16.12 -5.50
N LYS A 162 14.18 15.95 -6.64
CA LYS A 162 12.99 16.73 -7.01
C LYS A 162 11.82 16.55 -6.03
N HIS A 163 11.77 15.41 -5.36
CA HIS A 163 10.80 15.11 -4.30
C HIS A 163 11.30 15.44 -2.88
N GLY A 164 12.35 16.24 -2.77
CA GLY A 164 12.85 16.73 -1.48
C GLY A 164 13.73 15.74 -0.71
N LEU A 165 14.16 14.64 -1.34
CA LEU A 165 15.02 13.66 -0.71
C LEU A 165 16.50 14.04 -0.85
N THR A 166 17.29 13.83 0.19
CA THR A 166 18.74 13.87 0.12
C THR A 166 19.28 12.50 -0.25
N VAL A 167 19.96 12.38 -1.39
CA VAL A 167 20.39 11.08 -1.92
C VAL A 167 21.91 10.92 -1.81
N THR A 168 22.34 9.94 -1.05
CA THR A 168 23.72 9.44 -1.06
C THR A 168 23.80 8.26 -2.03
N HIS A 169 24.52 8.44 -3.13
CA HIS A 169 24.70 7.41 -4.15
C HIS A 169 26.04 6.70 -3.97
N VAL A 170 26.01 5.38 -3.98
CA VAL A 170 27.16 4.49 -3.98
C VAL A 170 27.04 3.47 -5.11
N ILE A 171 28.15 2.95 -5.61
CA ILE A 171 28.17 2.08 -6.79
C ILE A 171 28.20 0.59 -6.45
N SER A 172 28.47 0.25 -5.20
CA SER A 172 28.54 -1.13 -4.74
C SER A 172 27.92 -1.31 -3.35
N VAL A 173 27.60 -2.55 -3.02
CA VAL A 173 27.11 -2.91 -1.69
C VAL A 173 28.21 -2.72 -0.63
N GLU A 174 29.46 -2.97 -0.99
CA GLU A 174 30.63 -2.78 -0.14
C GLU A 174 30.76 -1.30 0.29
N ASP A 175 30.58 -0.37 -0.66
CA ASP A 175 30.62 1.06 -0.38
C ASP A 175 29.44 1.52 0.50
N ALA A 176 28.31 0.80 0.43
CA ALA A 176 27.13 1.11 1.24
C ALA A 176 27.28 0.65 2.70
N LEU A 177 28.17 -0.30 2.97
CA LEU A 177 28.41 -0.87 4.29
C LEU A 177 29.64 -0.28 5.00
N ALA A 178 30.39 0.57 4.32
CA ALA A 178 31.57 1.26 4.85
C ALA A 178 31.21 2.51 5.62
#